data_4cd0c60febb20e32974807c900b06ce9
#
_entry.id   4cd0c60febb20e32974807c900b06ce9
#
_cell.length_a   1.000
_cell.length_b   1.000
_cell.length_c   1.000
_cell.angle_alpha   90.00
_cell.angle_beta   90.00
_cell.angle_gamma   90.00
#
_symmetry.space_group_name_H-M   'P 1'
#
loop_
_entity.id
_entity.type
_entity.pdbx_description
1 polymer ?
#
loop_
_entity_poly.entity_id
_entity_poly.type
_entity_poly.pdbx_seq_one_letter_code
_entity_poly.pdbx_strand_id
1 'polypeptide(L)'
;MSSNHPQATMEPIDITCQDGTRLKGHFLPAHAGQQSATHDPVLLCPATGVKQHFYLRFATWLAEQGHDVLVFDYRGIGLSLNGPLKDSRATLAEWGQQDQVAALDWLVRRTGREQVLLIGHSAGGQMMGLLPNHRHVSRVVGVATSTGWLSGMRTGFRLKAYFGLRMAVPIGALIKGYAPTAALGLGEDLPAQVGIQWGQWCAAGGYATNAVKDKPQQDFHGEIRIPITVFHATDDDIANPTTVADLMRTFPAARKQVRRIAPREHGLKSIGHIDWFRSSHQALWPLL
;
A
#
# COMPACT_ATOMS: atom_id res chain seq x y z
N MET A 1 15.36 12.58 -35.26
CA MET A 1 15.12 13.77 -34.37
C MET A 1 14.86 13.20 -32.99
N SER A 2 15.86 13.29 -32.12
CA SER A 2 15.76 12.80 -30.75
C SER A 2 14.90 13.80 -29.96
N SER A 3 13.67 13.42 -29.63
CA SER A 3 12.80 14.21 -28.77
C SER A 3 13.38 14.17 -27.36
N ASN A 4 14.10 15.20 -26.97
CA ASN A 4 14.42 15.47 -25.57
C ASN A 4 13.09 15.78 -24.84
N HIS A 5 12.41 14.75 -24.38
CA HIS A 5 11.35 14.92 -23.40
C HIS A 5 12.05 15.24 -22.07
N PRO A 6 11.73 16.36 -21.42
CA PRO A 6 12.27 16.63 -20.09
C PRO A 6 11.83 15.49 -19.17
N GLN A 7 12.80 14.78 -18.59
CA GLN A 7 12.51 13.77 -17.58
C GLN A 7 11.71 14.40 -16.43
N ALA A 8 10.66 13.74 -15.96
CA ALA A 8 9.92 14.16 -14.79
C ALA A 8 10.91 14.37 -13.63
N THR A 9 10.93 15.58 -13.09
CA THR A 9 11.84 15.94 -12.01
C THR A 9 11.35 15.26 -10.74
N MET A 10 12.09 14.26 -10.26
CA MET A 10 11.77 13.57 -9.01
C MET A 10 12.37 14.34 -7.84
N GLU A 11 11.54 14.84 -6.95
CA GLU A 11 11.93 15.63 -5.79
C GLU A 11 11.95 14.72 -4.54
N PRO A 12 13.10 14.50 -3.86
CA PRO A 12 13.11 13.87 -2.55
C PRO A 12 12.46 14.80 -1.53
N ILE A 13 11.60 14.24 -0.67
CA ILE A 13 10.83 15.03 0.29
C ILE A 13 10.84 14.39 1.68
N ASP A 14 10.62 15.24 2.68
CA ASP A 14 10.36 14.87 4.06
C ASP A 14 8.89 15.11 4.40
N ILE A 15 8.26 14.11 5.04
CA ILE A 15 6.91 14.21 5.57
C ILE A 15 6.99 14.06 7.08
N THR A 16 6.46 15.04 7.82
CA THR A 16 6.40 14.98 9.29
C THR A 16 5.02 14.52 9.74
N CYS A 17 4.96 13.39 10.43
CA CYS A 17 3.74 12.89 11.08
C CYS A 17 3.38 13.72 12.31
N GLN A 18 2.13 13.58 12.79
CA GLN A 18 1.66 14.29 13.98
C GLN A 18 2.47 13.98 15.24
N ASP A 19 2.99 12.75 15.36
CA ASP A 19 3.84 12.30 16.46
C ASP A 19 5.32 12.71 16.33
N GLY A 20 5.66 13.53 15.32
CA GLY A 20 7.02 13.98 15.05
C GLY A 20 7.88 13.01 14.23
N THR A 21 7.38 11.83 13.88
CA THR A 21 8.09 10.88 13.02
C THR A 21 8.29 11.49 11.63
N ARG A 22 9.51 11.34 11.09
CA ARG A 22 9.83 11.80 9.73
C ARG A 22 9.84 10.63 8.76
N LEU A 23 9.02 10.74 7.73
CA LEU A 23 9.01 9.83 6.60
C LEU A 23 9.77 10.45 5.43
N LYS A 24 10.37 9.61 4.62
CA LYS A 24 11.04 9.98 3.37
C LYS A 24 10.20 9.53 2.18
N GLY A 25 10.06 10.40 1.22
CA GLY A 25 9.31 10.12 0.00
C GLY A 25 9.92 10.79 -1.22
N HIS A 26 9.29 10.55 -2.36
CA HIS A 26 9.55 11.25 -3.60
C HIS A 26 8.25 11.84 -4.14
N PHE A 27 8.31 13.10 -4.49
CA PHE A 27 7.27 13.80 -5.22
C PHE A 27 7.66 13.93 -6.68
N LEU A 28 6.76 13.55 -7.58
CA LEU A 28 6.92 13.66 -9.02
C LEU A 28 5.82 14.59 -9.51
N PRO A 29 6.13 15.85 -9.86
CA PRO A 29 5.14 16.75 -10.44
C PRO A 29 4.69 16.23 -11.81
N ALA A 30 3.43 16.49 -12.15
CA ALA A 30 2.92 16.23 -13.48
C ALA A 30 3.77 16.92 -14.56
N HIS A 31 3.97 16.25 -15.69
CA HIS A 31 4.77 16.81 -16.78
C HIS A 31 4.21 18.16 -17.24
N ALA A 32 5.10 19.12 -17.46
CA ALA A 32 4.73 20.45 -17.95
C ALA A 32 3.96 20.34 -19.28
N GLY A 33 2.76 20.95 -19.30
CA GLY A 33 1.86 20.90 -20.46
C GLY A 33 0.85 19.73 -20.44
N GLN A 34 0.98 18.78 -19.51
CA GLN A 34 -0.01 17.71 -19.31
C GLN A 34 -0.78 17.86 -17.98
N GLN A 35 -0.44 18.86 -17.19
CA GLN A 35 -1.22 19.19 -15.99
C GLN A 35 -2.66 19.50 -16.39
N SER A 36 -3.58 18.62 -16.00
CA SER A 36 -5.01 18.80 -16.21
C SER A 36 -5.67 19.11 -14.86
N ALA A 37 -6.50 20.14 -14.84
CA ALA A 37 -7.36 20.42 -13.69
C ALA A 37 -8.30 19.24 -13.33
N THR A 38 -8.44 18.27 -14.26
CA THR A 38 -9.30 17.09 -14.07
C THR A 38 -8.57 15.88 -13.50
N HIS A 39 -7.22 15.88 -13.45
CA HIS A 39 -6.47 14.76 -12.90
C HIS A 39 -6.19 14.98 -11.41
N ASP A 40 -6.73 14.11 -10.56
CA ASP A 40 -6.42 14.12 -9.13
C ASP A 40 -4.94 13.77 -8.92
N PRO A 41 -4.25 14.42 -7.96
CA PRO A 41 -2.95 13.95 -7.47
C PRO A 41 -3.05 12.50 -6.99
N VAL A 42 -1.97 11.74 -7.12
CA VAL A 42 -1.91 10.33 -6.74
C VAL A 42 -1.07 10.14 -5.50
N LEU A 43 -1.67 9.58 -4.45
CA LEU A 43 -0.94 9.04 -3.31
C LEU A 43 -0.72 7.54 -3.54
N LEU A 44 0.54 7.14 -3.76
CA LEU A 44 0.92 5.75 -3.98
C LEU A 44 1.42 5.14 -2.67
N CYS A 45 0.62 4.22 -2.11
CA CYS A 45 0.86 3.58 -0.82
C CYS A 45 1.47 2.19 -1.01
N PRO A 46 2.72 1.95 -0.53
CA PRO A 46 3.44 0.69 -0.72
C PRO A 46 2.82 -0.52 -0.01
N ALA A 47 3.19 -1.72 -0.46
CA ALA A 47 2.91 -2.98 0.22
C ALA A 47 3.80 -3.18 1.46
N THR A 48 3.42 -4.13 2.33
CA THR A 48 4.22 -4.54 3.47
C THR A 48 5.60 -5.05 3.00
N GLY A 49 6.67 -4.46 3.56
CA GLY A 49 8.04 -4.86 3.23
C GLY A 49 8.51 -4.50 1.82
N VAL A 50 7.83 -3.57 1.14
CA VAL A 50 8.23 -3.09 -0.19
C VAL A 50 8.56 -1.60 -0.12
N LYS A 51 9.79 -1.25 -0.51
CA LYS A 51 10.29 0.13 -0.49
C LYS A 51 9.70 0.96 -1.63
N GLN A 52 9.56 2.27 -1.43
CA GLN A 52 9.08 3.23 -2.44
C GLN A 52 9.83 3.14 -3.77
N HIS A 53 11.12 2.85 -3.76
CA HIS A 53 11.95 2.71 -4.96
C HIS A 53 11.36 1.70 -5.97
N PHE A 54 10.67 0.65 -5.50
CA PHE A 54 10.02 -0.34 -6.36
C PHE A 54 8.95 0.27 -7.27
N TYR A 55 8.31 1.35 -6.82
CA TYR A 55 7.19 1.99 -7.51
C TYR A 55 7.60 3.18 -8.38
N LEU A 56 8.87 3.63 -8.35
CA LEU A 56 9.27 4.87 -9.00
C LEU A 56 9.01 4.89 -10.50
N ARG A 57 9.17 3.76 -11.20
CA ARG A 57 8.87 3.71 -12.65
C ARG A 57 7.38 3.86 -12.94
N PHE A 58 6.52 3.29 -12.12
CA PHE A 58 5.08 3.48 -12.23
C PHE A 58 4.69 4.92 -11.86
N ALA A 59 5.29 5.47 -10.81
CA ALA A 59 5.09 6.88 -10.43
C ALA A 59 5.51 7.84 -11.54
N THR A 60 6.65 7.58 -12.20
CA THR A 60 7.09 8.36 -13.37
C THR A 60 6.09 8.27 -14.51
N TRP A 61 5.59 7.07 -14.83
CA TRP A 61 4.56 6.88 -15.83
C TRP A 61 3.28 7.67 -15.51
N LEU A 62 2.82 7.66 -14.25
CA LEU A 62 1.66 8.46 -13.83
C LEU A 62 1.91 9.97 -13.98
N ALA A 63 3.13 10.44 -13.67
CA ALA A 63 3.49 11.85 -13.87
C ALA A 63 3.50 12.23 -15.36
N GLU A 64 3.92 11.31 -16.24
CA GLU A 64 3.80 11.43 -17.70
C GLU A 64 2.35 11.42 -18.19
N GLN A 65 1.42 10.82 -17.44
CA GLN A 65 -0.03 10.89 -17.70
C GLN A 65 -0.70 12.15 -17.11
N GLY A 66 0.07 13.05 -16.51
CA GLY A 66 -0.43 14.34 -16.01
C GLY A 66 -0.89 14.34 -14.55
N HIS A 67 -0.50 13.35 -13.76
CA HIS A 67 -0.73 13.31 -12.32
C HIS A 67 0.46 13.83 -11.52
N ASP A 68 0.21 14.64 -10.50
CA ASP A 68 1.17 14.84 -9.43
C ASP A 68 1.20 13.58 -8.56
N VAL A 69 2.38 13.00 -8.31
CA VAL A 69 2.49 11.71 -7.63
C VAL A 69 3.36 11.81 -6.39
N LEU A 70 2.85 11.27 -5.27
CA LEU A 70 3.63 11.07 -4.06
C LEU A 70 3.77 9.57 -3.79
N VAL A 71 5.00 9.11 -3.61
CA VAL A 71 5.33 7.79 -3.07
C VAL A 71 6.29 7.94 -1.89
N PHE A 72 6.17 7.10 -0.87
CA PHE A 72 6.93 7.23 0.37
C PHE A 72 7.26 5.86 0.97
N ASP A 73 8.22 5.82 1.88
CA ASP A 73 8.45 4.66 2.75
C ASP A 73 7.70 4.87 4.08
N TYR A 74 7.03 3.82 4.54
CA TYR A 74 6.46 3.82 5.89
C TYR A 74 7.54 3.90 6.97
N ARG A 75 7.20 4.37 8.17
CA ARG A 75 8.10 4.35 9.33
C ARG A 75 8.71 2.97 9.53
N GLY A 76 10.02 2.95 9.77
CA GLY A 76 10.77 1.71 9.96
C GLY A 76 11.09 0.94 8.68
N ILE A 77 10.79 1.48 7.48
CA ILE A 77 11.10 0.89 6.17
C ILE A 77 11.97 1.83 5.36
N GLY A 78 12.87 1.26 4.56
CA GLY A 78 13.65 1.96 3.53
C GLY A 78 14.32 3.23 4.05
N LEU A 79 14.05 4.36 3.37
CA LEU A 79 14.60 5.67 3.75
C LEU A 79 13.94 6.27 5.01
N SER A 80 12.78 5.77 5.43
CA SER A 80 12.09 6.16 6.66
C SER A 80 12.51 5.34 7.89
N LEU A 81 13.49 4.45 7.74
CA LEU A 81 14.12 3.77 8.87
C LEU A 81 15.18 4.70 9.49
N ASN A 82 14.96 5.11 10.73
CA ASN A 82 15.89 5.92 11.48
C ASN A 82 16.64 5.06 12.51
N GLY A 83 17.91 4.77 12.26
CA GLY A 83 18.74 3.91 13.10
C GLY A 83 18.58 2.40 12.82
N PRO A 84 19.09 1.54 13.72
CA PRO A 84 19.03 0.08 13.55
C PRO A 84 17.58 -0.43 13.59
N LEU A 85 17.24 -1.38 12.72
CA LEU A 85 15.88 -1.94 12.61
C LEU A 85 15.37 -2.55 13.93
N LYS A 86 16.25 -3.18 14.70
CA LYS A 86 15.92 -3.77 16.01
C LYS A 86 15.45 -2.76 17.07
N ASP A 87 15.80 -1.48 16.88
CA ASP A 87 15.44 -0.40 17.79
C ASP A 87 14.13 0.30 17.37
N SER A 88 13.61 -0.04 16.18
CA SER A 88 12.36 0.52 15.66
C SER A 88 11.16 0.06 16.50
N ARG A 89 10.36 1.03 16.95
CA ARG A 89 9.09 0.82 17.67
C ARG A 89 7.86 0.89 16.77
N ALA A 90 8.05 1.04 15.48
CA ALA A 90 6.97 1.16 14.50
C ALA A 90 5.98 0.01 14.59
N THR A 91 4.70 0.32 14.41
CA THR A 91 3.59 -0.64 14.36
C THR A 91 2.88 -0.58 13.02
N LEU A 92 2.22 -1.65 12.63
CA LEU A 92 1.45 -1.68 11.39
C LEU A 92 0.23 -0.74 11.45
N ALA A 93 -0.36 -0.57 12.64
CA ALA A 93 -1.46 0.38 12.85
C ALA A 93 -1.05 1.83 12.57
N GLU A 94 0.16 2.23 12.97
CA GLU A 94 0.68 3.58 12.71
C GLU A 94 0.89 3.86 11.23
N TRP A 95 1.13 2.85 10.38
CA TRP A 95 1.23 3.03 8.94
C TRP A 95 -0.07 3.61 8.34
N GLY A 96 -1.23 3.17 8.86
CA GLY A 96 -2.52 3.75 8.47
C GLY A 96 -2.85 5.02 9.24
N GLN A 97 -2.77 4.97 10.58
CA GLN A 97 -3.26 6.04 11.47
C GLN A 97 -2.37 7.30 11.49
N GLN A 98 -1.11 7.20 11.08
CA GLN A 98 -0.15 8.30 11.12
C GLN A 98 0.51 8.55 9.76
N ASP A 99 1.08 7.50 9.13
CA ASP A 99 1.94 7.68 7.96
C ASP A 99 1.14 8.02 6.71
N GLN A 100 0.09 7.24 6.39
CA GLN A 100 -0.79 7.55 5.26
C GLN A 100 -1.53 8.88 5.48
N VAL A 101 -1.93 9.18 6.71
CA VAL A 101 -2.56 10.46 7.07
C VAL A 101 -1.63 11.62 6.75
N ALA A 102 -0.38 11.56 7.23
CA ALA A 102 0.61 12.61 6.99
C ALA A 102 0.98 12.77 5.51
N ALA A 103 1.10 11.63 4.78
CA ALA A 103 1.38 11.64 3.35
C ALA A 103 0.22 12.26 2.54
N LEU A 104 -1.02 11.93 2.87
CA LEU A 104 -2.22 12.51 2.26
C LEU A 104 -2.30 14.02 2.50
N ASP A 105 -2.13 14.46 3.75
CA ASP A 105 -2.13 15.88 4.10
C ASP A 105 -0.97 16.65 3.43
N TRP A 106 0.20 16.02 3.32
CA TRP A 106 1.34 16.61 2.63
C TRP A 106 1.00 16.85 1.15
N LEU A 107 0.42 15.84 0.48
CA LEU A 107 0.09 15.93 -0.94
C LEU A 107 -0.99 16.98 -1.21
N VAL A 108 -2.03 17.03 -0.38
CA VAL A 108 -3.09 18.06 -0.45
C VAL A 108 -2.49 19.46 -0.33
N ARG A 109 -1.63 19.70 0.67
CA ARG A 109 -0.96 21.01 0.85
C ARG A 109 -0.02 21.34 -0.29
N ARG A 110 0.75 20.37 -0.80
CA ARG A 110 1.75 20.58 -1.86
C ARG A 110 1.12 20.96 -3.19
N THR A 111 -0.02 20.35 -3.51
CA THR A 111 -0.72 20.53 -4.80
C THR A 111 -1.84 21.58 -4.74
N GLY A 112 -2.30 21.93 -3.55
CA GLY A 112 -3.50 22.78 -3.37
C GLY A 112 -4.81 22.09 -3.82
N ARG A 113 -4.78 20.77 -4.09
CA ARG A 113 -5.91 19.97 -4.54
C ARG A 113 -6.53 19.24 -3.36
N GLU A 114 -7.83 19.45 -3.14
CA GLU A 114 -8.54 18.82 -2.00
C GLU A 114 -8.80 17.32 -2.20
N GLN A 115 -8.85 16.86 -3.44
CA GLN A 115 -9.15 15.48 -3.79
C GLN A 115 -7.91 14.77 -4.32
N VAL A 116 -7.66 13.55 -3.84
CA VAL A 116 -6.50 12.72 -4.13
C VAL A 116 -6.96 11.31 -4.52
N LEU A 117 -6.42 10.76 -5.59
CA LEU A 117 -6.53 9.34 -5.92
C LEU A 117 -5.55 8.55 -5.04
N LEU A 118 -6.06 7.62 -4.23
CA LEU A 118 -5.20 6.70 -3.48
C LEU A 118 -5.02 5.40 -4.29
N ILE A 119 -3.79 5.12 -4.70
CA ILE A 119 -3.40 3.82 -5.27
C ILE A 119 -2.63 3.05 -4.20
N GLY A 120 -3.21 1.96 -3.70
CA GLY A 120 -2.61 1.16 -2.65
C GLY A 120 -2.25 -0.23 -3.13
N HIS A 121 -0.98 -0.63 -2.95
CA HIS A 121 -0.53 -1.99 -3.19
C HIS A 121 -0.67 -2.81 -1.90
N SER A 122 -1.40 -3.93 -1.96
CA SER A 122 -1.57 -4.83 -0.80
C SER A 122 -1.96 -4.06 0.46
N ALA A 123 -1.11 -4.06 1.51
CA ALA A 123 -1.33 -3.31 2.75
C ALA A 123 -1.64 -1.83 2.53
N GLY A 124 -1.02 -1.19 1.53
CA GLY A 124 -1.25 0.22 1.23
C GLY A 124 -2.70 0.57 0.90
N GLY A 125 -3.44 -0.36 0.29
CA GLY A 125 -4.86 -0.17 -0.01
C GLY A 125 -5.83 -0.66 1.07
N GLN A 126 -5.31 -1.30 2.13
CA GLN A 126 -6.14 -1.91 3.19
C GLN A 126 -6.46 -0.94 4.34
N MET A 127 -5.71 0.17 4.45
CA MET A 127 -5.71 1.00 5.66
C MET A 127 -6.64 2.21 5.57
N MET A 128 -7.39 2.37 4.48
CA MET A 128 -8.27 3.52 4.23
C MET A 128 -9.23 3.80 5.40
N GLY A 129 -9.75 2.77 6.06
CA GLY A 129 -10.64 2.91 7.20
C GLY A 129 -9.99 3.41 8.49
N LEU A 130 -8.65 3.61 8.50
CA LEU A 130 -7.89 4.16 9.62
C LEU A 130 -7.60 5.67 9.45
N LEU A 131 -7.98 6.29 8.32
CA LEU A 131 -7.64 7.65 7.96
C LEU A 131 -8.73 8.64 8.41
N PRO A 132 -8.51 9.49 9.42
CA PRO A 132 -9.47 10.53 9.82
C PRO A 132 -9.65 11.60 8.72
N ASN A 133 -8.66 11.76 7.84
CA ASN A 133 -8.67 12.70 6.72
C ASN A 133 -9.14 12.06 5.39
N HIS A 134 -9.82 10.90 5.45
CA HIS A 134 -10.31 10.14 4.28
C HIS A 134 -11.18 10.97 3.32
N ARG A 135 -11.77 12.07 3.78
CA ARG A 135 -12.57 13.00 2.95
C ARG A 135 -11.77 13.59 1.77
N HIS A 136 -10.43 13.62 1.88
CA HIS A 136 -9.54 14.07 0.81
C HIS A 136 -9.28 12.99 -0.25
N VAL A 137 -9.78 11.78 -0.07
CA VAL A 137 -9.65 10.72 -1.07
C VAL A 137 -10.88 10.70 -1.96
N SER A 138 -10.68 10.92 -3.27
CA SER A 138 -11.76 10.89 -4.27
C SER A 138 -12.18 9.46 -4.61
N ARG A 139 -11.22 8.55 -4.70
CA ARG A 139 -11.40 7.12 -4.98
C ARG A 139 -10.18 6.32 -4.53
N VAL A 140 -10.36 5.02 -4.34
CA VAL A 140 -9.28 4.08 -4.02
C VAL A 140 -9.12 3.06 -5.16
N VAL A 141 -7.89 2.88 -5.61
CA VAL A 141 -7.48 1.76 -6.48
C VAL A 141 -6.58 0.84 -5.66
N GLY A 142 -7.12 -0.29 -5.23
CA GLY A 142 -6.37 -1.33 -4.53
C GLY A 142 -5.78 -2.33 -5.52
N VAL A 143 -4.47 -2.48 -5.55
CA VAL A 143 -3.77 -3.43 -6.41
C VAL A 143 -3.24 -4.58 -5.56
N ALA A 144 -3.64 -5.80 -5.88
CA ALA A 144 -3.36 -6.98 -5.06
C ALA A 144 -3.79 -6.78 -3.58
N THR A 145 -4.80 -5.95 -3.37
CA THR A 145 -5.26 -5.52 -2.04
C THR A 145 -6.33 -6.49 -1.52
N SER A 146 -6.10 -7.06 -0.35
CA SER A 146 -7.00 -8.00 0.31
C SER A 146 -6.71 -8.04 1.81
N THR A 147 -7.54 -8.69 2.62
CA THR A 147 -7.20 -8.85 4.05
C THR A 147 -6.03 -9.79 4.31
N GLY A 148 -5.60 -10.55 3.28
CA GLY A 148 -4.59 -11.59 3.50
C GLY A 148 -5.03 -12.64 4.52
N TRP A 149 -6.35 -12.82 4.73
CA TRP A 149 -6.91 -13.72 5.72
C TRP A 149 -6.47 -15.16 5.49
N LEU A 150 -5.71 -15.71 6.43
CA LEU A 150 -5.07 -17.02 6.29
C LEU A 150 -6.09 -18.14 6.02
N SER A 151 -7.27 -18.11 6.68
CA SER A 151 -8.30 -19.12 6.46
C SER A 151 -8.94 -19.04 5.07
N GLY A 152 -8.84 -17.90 4.38
CA GLY A 152 -9.31 -17.72 3.00
C GLY A 152 -8.31 -18.17 1.92
N MET A 153 -7.11 -18.64 2.31
CA MET A 153 -6.06 -19.08 1.38
C MET A 153 -6.12 -20.58 1.11
N ARG A 154 -5.56 -21.02 -0.03
CA ARG A 154 -5.40 -22.44 -0.35
C ARG A 154 -4.56 -23.16 0.72
N THR A 155 -4.92 -24.40 1.06
CA THR A 155 -4.35 -25.12 2.22
C THR A 155 -2.82 -25.16 2.23
N GLY A 156 -2.17 -25.47 1.11
CA GLY A 156 -0.70 -25.54 1.06
C GLY A 156 -0.02 -24.20 1.28
N PHE A 157 -0.56 -23.10 0.70
CA PHE A 157 -0.05 -21.76 0.91
C PHE A 157 -0.36 -21.26 2.32
N ARG A 158 -1.58 -21.52 2.82
CA ARG A 158 -2.01 -21.18 4.18
C ARG A 158 -1.08 -21.74 5.25
N LEU A 159 -0.67 -23.02 5.12
CA LEU A 159 0.25 -23.63 6.09
C LEU A 159 1.60 -22.90 6.13
N LYS A 160 2.18 -22.61 4.96
CA LYS A 160 3.43 -21.87 4.86
C LYS A 160 3.30 -20.45 5.44
N ALA A 161 2.25 -19.73 5.07
CA ALA A 161 1.98 -18.38 5.56
C ALA A 161 1.73 -18.37 7.07
N TYR A 162 0.97 -19.34 7.59
CA TYR A 162 0.73 -19.46 9.02
C TYR A 162 2.04 -19.71 9.78
N PHE A 163 2.86 -20.67 9.35
CA PHE A 163 4.14 -20.95 9.98
C PHE A 163 5.06 -19.72 9.92
N GLY A 164 5.19 -19.08 8.76
CA GLY A 164 6.00 -17.88 8.60
C GLY A 164 5.54 -16.74 9.52
N LEU A 165 4.28 -16.33 9.40
CA LEU A 165 3.77 -15.14 10.09
C LEU A 165 3.47 -15.36 11.58
N ARG A 166 3.08 -16.58 11.99
CA ARG A 166 2.62 -16.86 13.36
C ARG A 166 3.67 -17.55 14.23
N MET A 167 4.71 -18.10 13.63
CA MET A 167 5.79 -18.79 14.34
C MET A 167 7.15 -18.13 14.05
N ALA A 168 7.61 -18.15 12.79
CA ALA A 168 8.96 -17.69 12.46
C ALA A 168 9.14 -16.19 12.70
N VAL A 169 8.15 -15.36 12.36
CA VAL A 169 8.21 -13.89 12.59
C VAL A 169 8.27 -13.55 14.08
N PRO A 170 7.38 -14.03 14.96
CA PRO A 170 7.47 -13.75 16.41
C PRO A 170 8.76 -14.27 17.04
N ILE A 171 9.19 -15.47 16.69
CA ILE A 171 10.45 -16.05 17.20
C ILE A 171 11.65 -15.20 16.75
N GLY A 172 11.67 -14.83 15.46
CA GLY A 172 12.72 -13.96 14.92
C GLY A 172 12.74 -12.59 15.59
N ALA A 173 11.57 -12.01 15.82
CA ALA A 173 11.42 -10.74 16.54
C ALA A 173 11.97 -10.82 17.98
N LEU A 174 11.71 -11.92 18.67
CA LEU A 174 12.24 -12.16 20.02
C LEU A 174 13.77 -12.29 20.03
N ILE A 175 14.35 -13.02 19.07
CA ILE A 175 15.80 -13.32 19.04
C ILE A 175 16.61 -12.17 18.45
N LYS A 176 16.14 -11.55 17.36
CA LYS A 176 16.86 -10.53 16.59
C LYS A 176 16.43 -9.10 16.90
N GLY A 177 15.31 -8.90 17.60
CA GLY A 177 14.69 -7.59 17.83
C GLY A 177 13.92 -7.04 16.64
N TYR A 178 13.80 -7.79 15.53
CA TYR A 178 13.04 -7.43 14.33
C TYR A 178 12.46 -8.68 13.66
N ALA A 179 11.45 -8.51 12.81
CA ALA A 179 10.81 -9.59 12.05
C ALA A 179 11.64 -9.92 10.79
N PRO A 180 12.28 -11.11 10.69
CA PRO A 180 13.18 -11.47 9.59
C PRO A 180 12.40 -11.95 8.37
N THR A 181 11.56 -11.10 7.81
CA THR A 181 10.64 -11.41 6.70
C THR A 181 11.36 -11.61 5.37
N ALA A 182 12.54 -10.99 5.19
CA ALA A 182 13.37 -11.20 3.99
C ALA A 182 13.83 -12.67 3.85
N ALA A 183 14.22 -13.29 4.95
CA ALA A 183 14.62 -14.71 4.97
C ALA A 183 13.46 -15.67 4.62
N LEU A 184 12.21 -15.21 4.76
CA LEU A 184 11.00 -15.96 4.43
C LEU A 184 10.48 -15.66 3.01
N GLY A 185 11.15 -14.78 2.26
CA GLY A 185 10.70 -14.34 0.93
C GLY A 185 9.44 -13.44 0.98
N LEU A 186 9.21 -12.76 2.11
CA LEU A 186 8.03 -11.93 2.36
C LEU A 186 8.33 -10.42 2.27
N GLY A 187 9.30 -10.03 1.45
CA GLY A 187 9.76 -8.64 1.32
C GLY A 187 10.97 -8.34 2.20
N GLU A 188 11.17 -7.06 2.53
CA GLU A 188 12.24 -6.61 3.43
C GLU A 188 11.99 -7.04 4.87
N ASP A 189 13.04 -7.05 5.70
CA ASP A 189 12.87 -7.22 7.14
C ASP A 189 12.07 -6.06 7.74
N LEU A 190 11.22 -6.36 8.72
CA LEU A 190 10.26 -5.42 9.29
C LEU A 190 10.57 -5.11 10.76
N PRO A 191 10.19 -3.93 11.26
CA PRO A 191 10.11 -3.70 12.70
C PRO A 191 9.34 -4.83 13.40
N ALA A 192 9.79 -5.23 14.58
CA ALA A 192 9.24 -6.38 15.30
C ALA A 192 7.70 -6.32 15.42
N GLN A 193 7.17 -5.17 15.84
CA GLN A 193 5.73 -5.00 16.05
C GLN A 193 4.93 -4.97 14.74
N VAL A 194 5.50 -4.44 13.66
CA VAL A 194 4.87 -4.48 12.32
C VAL A 194 4.67 -5.94 11.89
N GLY A 195 5.72 -6.77 11.96
CA GLY A 195 5.63 -8.17 11.57
C GLY A 195 4.66 -8.98 12.46
N ILE A 196 4.68 -8.76 13.78
CA ILE A 196 3.78 -9.43 14.73
C ILE A 196 2.33 -9.05 14.44
N GLN A 197 2.01 -7.75 14.30
CA GLN A 197 0.66 -7.30 13.98
C GLN A 197 0.19 -7.81 12.62
N TRP A 198 1.07 -7.81 11.62
CA TRP A 198 0.75 -8.38 10.31
C TRP A 198 0.27 -9.83 10.42
N GLY A 199 1.01 -10.68 11.12
CA GLY A 199 0.60 -12.07 11.36
C GLY A 199 -0.70 -12.19 12.15
N GLN A 200 -0.94 -11.31 13.14
CA GLN A 200 -2.18 -11.28 13.92
C GLN A 200 -3.38 -10.90 13.05
N TRP A 201 -3.26 -9.84 12.25
CA TRP A 201 -4.35 -9.35 11.40
C TRP A 201 -4.71 -10.33 10.28
N CYS A 202 -3.71 -10.96 9.66
CA CYS A 202 -3.95 -12.01 8.67
C CYS A 202 -4.63 -13.26 9.29
N ALA A 203 -4.36 -13.56 10.55
CA ALA A 203 -5.02 -14.68 11.24
C ALA A 203 -6.49 -14.38 11.60
N ALA A 204 -6.78 -13.14 12.00
CA ALA A 204 -8.12 -12.74 12.45
C ALA A 204 -9.10 -12.45 11.29
N GLY A 205 -8.61 -12.05 10.11
CA GLY A 205 -9.43 -11.47 9.04
C GLY A 205 -9.76 -10.00 9.31
N GLY A 206 -10.39 -9.32 8.35
CA GLY A 206 -10.75 -7.90 8.45
C GLY A 206 -9.57 -6.94 8.46
N TYR A 207 -8.34 -7.42 8.51
CA TYR A 207 -7.06 -6.71 8.49
C TYR A 207 -7.04 -5.43 9.37
N ALA A 208 -7.13 -4.24 8.74
CA ALA A 208 -7.03 -2.94 9.43
C ALA A 208 -8.12 -2.72 10.51
N THR A 209 -9.27 -3.38 10.42
CA THR A 209 -10.31 -3.31 11.47
C THR A 209 -9.79 -3.80 12.83
N ASN A 210 -8.76 -4.67 12.84
CA ASN A 210 -8.13 -5.14 14.06
C ASN A 210 -7.36 -4.04 14.82
N ALA A 211 -6.93 -2.98 14.14
CA ALA A 211 -6.25 -1.84 14.77
C ALA A 211 -7.20 -1.00 15.64
N VAL A 212 -8.50 -1.01 15.31
CA VAL A 212 -9.52 -0.14 15.90
C VAL A 212 -10.64 -0.89 16.61
N LYS A 213 -10.50 -2.21 16.77
CA LYS A 213 -11.48 -3.09 17.39
C LYS A 213 -12.01 -2.55 18.73
N ASP A 214 -11.11 -2.02 19.55
CA ASP A 214 -11.43 -1.47 20.87
C ASP A 214 -11.40 0.08 20.89
N LYS A 215 -11.39 0.71 19.71
CA LYS A 215 -11.30 2.17 19.50
C LYS A 215 -12.27 2.64 18.41
N PRO A 216 -13.59 2.48 18.61
CA PRO A 216 -14.59 2.78 17.58
C PRO A 216 -14.52 4.22 17.06
N GLN A 217 -14.06 5.18 17.88
CA GLN A 217 -13.87 6.59 17.50
C GLN A 217 -12.72 6.79 16.47
N GLN A 218 -11.91 5.76 16.22
CA GLN A 218 -10.82 5.77 15.23
C GLN A 218 -11.14 4.86 14.03
N ASP A 219 -12.36 4.29 13.98
CA ASP A 219 -12.82 3.42 12.91
C ASP A 219 -13.69 4.19 11.92
N PHE A 220 -13.13 4.49 10.76
CA PHE A 220 -13.80 5.19 9.68
C PHE A 220 -14.32 4.27 8.57
N HIS A 221 -14.16 2.93 8.69
CA HIS A 221 -14.58 1.98 7.64
C HIS A 221 -16.05 2.15 7.22
N GLY A 222 -16.94 2.40 8.18
CA GLY A 222 -18.37 2.63 7.93
C GLY A 222 -18.70 3.97 7.28
N GLU A 223 -17.79 4.94 7.32
CA GLU A 223 -17.98 6.29 6.77
C GLU A 223 -17.54 6.41 5.31
N ILE A 224 -16.71 5.46 4.83
CA ILE A 224 -16.16 5.49 3.46
C ILE A 224 -17.27 5.23 2.45
N ARG A 225 -17.62 6.25 1.65
CA ARG A 225 -18.67 6.21 0.61
C ARG A 225 -18.15 6.34 -0.80
N ILE A 226 -16.84 6.59 -0.95
CA ILE A 226 -16.18 6.78 -2.23
C ILE A 226 -16.06 5.46 -3.02
N PRO A 227 -15.75 5.51 -4.34
CA PRO A 227 -15.47 4.31 -5.11
C PRO A 227 -14.21 3.61 -4.61
N ILE A 228 -14.30 2.29 -4.42
CA ILE A 228 -13.16 1.40 -4.15
C ILE A 228 -13.13 0.35 -5.26
N THR A 229 -12.08 0.37 -6.08
CA THR A 229 -11.84 -0.65 -7.10
C THR A 229 -10.63 -1.48 -6.68
N VAL A 230 -10.79 -2.81 -6.61
CA VAL A 230 -9.67 -3.72 -6.32
C VAL A 230 -9.34 -4.53 -7.56
N PHE A 231 -8.07 -4.47 -7.96
CA PHE A 231 -7.48 -5.35 -8.97
C PHE A 231 -6.71 -6.49 -8.30
N HIS A 232 -6.99 -7.72 -8.70
CA HIS A 232 -6.23 -8.87 -8.26
C HIS A 232 -5.98 -9.83 -9.42
N ALA A 233 -4.82 -10.51 -9.39
CA ALA A 233 -4.46 -11.47 -10.42
C ALA A 233 -5.08 -12.85 -10.14
N THR A 234 -5.33 -13.61 -11.22
CA THR A 234 -5.87 -14.98 -11.09
C THR A 234 -4.88 -15.97 -10.48
N ASP A 235 -3.60 -15.61 -10.53
CA ASP A 235 -2.46 -16.38 -10.00
C ASP A 235 -1.90 -15.82 -8.67
N ASP A 236 -2.65 -14.93 -8.00
CA ASP A 236 -2.31 -14.42 -6.68
C ASP A 236 -2.91 -15.31 -5.58
N ASP A 237 -2.04 -15.94 -4.78
CA ASP A 237 -2.46 -16.78 -3.65
C ASP A 237 -2.91 -15.98 -2.42
N ILE A 238 -2.49 -14.70 -2.33
CA ILE A 238 -2.77 -13.82 -1.19
C ILE A 238 -4.06 -13.03 -1.44
N ALA A 239 -4.09 -12.25 -2.53
CA ALA A 239 -5.27 -11.47 -2.94
C ALA A 239 -6.16 -12.33 -3.87
N ASN A 240 -6.77 -13.36 -3.31
CA ASN A 240 -7.72 -14.24 -3.98
C ASN A 240 -9.18 -13.77 -3.77
N PRO A 241 -10.16 -14.36 -4.45
CA PRO A 241 -11.56 -13.91 -4.32
C PRO A 241 -12.09 -13.89 -2.89
N THR A 242 -11.68 -14.84 -2.04
CA THR A 242 -12.15 -14.93 -0.64
C THR A 242 -11.57 -13.80 0.22
N THR A 243 -10.26 -13.56 0.12
CA THR A 243 -9.58 -12.52 0.91
C THR A 243 -9.90 -11.11 0.43
N VAL A 244 -10.17 -10.93 -0.88
CA VAL A 244 -10.68 -9.68 -1.45
C VAL A 244 -12.13 -9.42 -0.97
N ALA A 245 -12.99 -10.43 -0.97
CA ALA A 245 -14.36 -10.30 -0.46
C ALA A 245 -14.38 -9.94 1.04
N ASP A 246 -13.46 -10.51 1.82
CA ASP A 246 -13.32 -10.17 3.23
C ASP A 246 -12.93 -8.69 3.42
N LEU A 247 -12.01 -8.15 2.60
CA LEU A 247 -11.69 -6.72 2.59
C LEU A 247 -12.92 -5.87 2.22
N MET A 248 -13.60 -6.22 1.13
CA MET A 248 -14.73 -5.43 0.65
C MET A 248 -15.88 -5.38 1.66
N ARG A 249 -16.01 -6.40 2.50
CA ARG A 249 -17.00 -6.43 3.59
C ARG A 249 -16.73 -5.37 4.66
N THR A 250 -15.46 -4.97 4.86
CA THR A 250 -15.10 -3.95 5.87
C THR A 250 -15.56 -2.54 5.50
N PHE A 251 -15.88 -2.27 4.24
CA PHE A 251 -16.36 -0.98 3.74
C PHE A 251 -17.84 -1.04 3.33
N PRO A 252 -18.80 -1.12 4.27
CA PRO A 252 -20.20 -1.39 3.94
C PRO A 252 -20.86 -0.31 3.08
N ALA A 253 -20.47 0.95 3.24
CA ALA A 253 -21.07 2.11 2.57
C ALA A 253 -20.38 2.47 1.22
N ALA A 254 -19.22 1.89 0.92
CA ALA A 254 -18.46 2.23 -0.29
C ALA A 254 -19.10 1.66 -1.57
N ARG A 255 -18.89 2.36 -2.69
CA ARG A 255 -19.18 1.82 -4.04
C ARG A 255 -18.04 0.91 -4.47
N LYS A 256 -18.29 -0.39 -4.47
CA LYS A 256 -17.24 -1.42 -4.62
C LYS A 256 -17.19 -2.04 -6.01
N GLN A 257 -15.99 -2.18 -6.55
CA GLN A 257 -15.74 -2.92 -7.79
C GLN A 257 -14.52 -3.85 -7.61
N VAL A 258 -14.62 -5.07 -8.12
CA VAL A 258 -13.51 -6.03 -8.15
C VAL A 258 -13.19 -6.35 -9.60
N ARG A 259 -11.93 -6.24 -9.98
CA ARG A 259 -11.39 -6.54 -11.29
C ARG A 259 -10.40 -7.70 -11.18
N ARG A 260 -10.78 -8.83 -11.72
CA ARG A 260 -9.92 -10.02 -11.78
C ARG A 260 -9.16 -10.02 -13.10
N ILE A 261 -7.82 -10.10 -13.05
CA ILE A 261 -6.95 -10.00 -14.21
C ILE A 261 -6.24 -11.34 -14.41
N ALA A 262 -6.40 -11.93 -15.59
CA ALA A 262 -5.67 -13.12 -15.98
C ALA A 262 -4.38 -12.72 -16.73
N PRO A 263 -3.19 -13.24 -16.33
CA PRO A 263 -1.92 -12.86 -16.95
C PRO A 263 -1.95 -12.99 -18.48
N ARG A 264 -2.53 -14.08 -18.98
CA ARG A 264 -2.56 -14.40 -20.43
C ARG A 264 -3.33 -13.37 -21.25
N GLU A 265 -4.37 -12.71 -20.68
CA GLU A 265 -5.15 -11.67 -21.35
C GLU A 265 -4.31 -10.42 -21.67
N HIS A 266 -3.17 -10.26 -20.98
CA HIS A 266 -2.24 -9.15 -21.14
C HIS A 266 -0.88 -9.59 -21.70
N GLY A 267 -0.77 -10.80 -22.26
CA GLY A 267 0.48 -11.32 -22.82
C GLY A 267 1.56 -11.67 -21.78
N LEU A 268 1.15 -11.82 -20.51
CA LEU A 268 2.05 -12.09 -19.39
C LEU A 268 2.03 -13.57 -19.00
N LYS A 269 3.17 -14.09 -18.52
CA LYS A 269 3.26 -15.46 -17.98
C LYS A 269 2.68 -15.56 -16.58
N SER A 270 2.91 -14.56 -15.76
CA SER A 270 2.42 -14.43 -14.37
C SER A 270 2.29 -12.97 -14.01
N ILE A 271 1.48 -12.66 -12.99
CA ILE A 271 1.39 -11.35 -12.33
C ILE A 271 1.64 -11.53 -10.84
N GLY A 272 0.96 -12.50 -10.22
CA GLY A 272 1.05 -12.79 -8.80
C GLY A 272 0.69 -11.59 -7.92
N HIS A 273 1.32 -11.53 -6.73
CA HIS A 273 1.03 -10.47 -5.74
C HIS A 273 1.86 -9.21 -5.96
N ILE A 274 3.08 -9.31 -6.50
CA ILE A 274 4.09 -8.24 -6.48
C ILE A 274 4.30 -7.58 -7.84
N ASP A 275 4.22 -8.32 -8.95
CA ASP A 275 4.80 -7.89 -10.22
C ASP A 275 4.03 -6.78 -10.96
N TRP A 276 2.86 -6.36 -10.44
CA TRP A 276 2.00 -5.32 -11.02
C TRP A 276 2.72 -4.03 -11.41
N PHE A 277 3.70 -3.61 -10.61
CA PHE A 277 4.42 -2.34 -10.77
C PHE A 277 5.78 -2.47 -11.45
N ARG A 278 6.17 -3.69 -11.85
CA ARG A 278 7.41 -3.91 -12.62
C ARG A 278 7.27 -3.39 -14.05
N SER A 279 8.35 -2.88 -14.61
CA SER A 279 8.39 -2.41 -16.00
C SER A 279 8.01 -3.51 -17.01
N SER A 280 8.30 -4.78 -16.71
CA SER A 280 7.87 -5.92 -17.52
C SER A 280 6.35 -6.12 -17.56
N HIS A 281 5.61 -5.49 -16.65
CA HIS A 281 4.16 -5.55 -16.51
C HIS A 281 3.48 -4.22 -16.86
N GLN A 282 4.19 -3.33 -17.57
CA GLN A 282 3.68 -2.00 -17.93
C GLN A 282 2.35 -2.03 -18.69
N ALA A 283 2.05 -3.13 -19.39
CA ALA A 283 0.76 -3.33 -20.04
C ALA A 283 -0.45 -3.28 -19.09
N LEU A 284 -0.23 -3.48 -17.77
CA LEU A 284 -1.27 -3.41 -16.75
C LEU A 284 -1.52 -1.98 -16.22
N TRP A 285 -0.55 -1.07 -16.37
CA TRP A 285 -0.62 0.25 -15.76
C TRP A 285 -1.81 1.10 -16.22
N PRO A 286 -2.22 1.08 -17.52
CA PRO A 286 -3.41 1.82 -17.98
C PRO A 286 -4.73 1.32 -17.38
N LEU A 287 -4.75 0.17 -16.71
CA LEU A 287 -5.94 -0.35 -16.05
C LEU A 287 -6.16 0.28 -14.66
N LEU A 288 -5.09 0.81 -14.06
CA LEU A 288 -5.05 1.32 -12.70
C LEU A 288 -5.35 2.81 -12.68
#